data_3e2d91afb809d84cdfdbbe572e4b5eab
#
_entry.id   3e2d91afb809d84cdfdbbe572e4b5eab
#
_cell.length_a   1.000
_cell.length_b   1.000
_cell.length_c   1.000
_cell.angle_alpha   90.00
_cell.angle_beta   90.00
_cell.angle_gamma   90.00
#
_symmetry.space_group_name_H-M   'P 1'
#
loop_
_entity.id
_entity.type
_entity.pdbx_description
1 polymer ?
#
loop_
_entity_poly.entity_id
_entity_poly.type
_entity_poly.pdbx_seq_one_letter_code
_entity_poly.pdbx_strand_id
1 'polypeptide(L)'
;VASSAEGTNTRTVKVVPLASEVALRNRDWVEGNIKKVSEASNGQLAYVYVPNTGNGGHEYFKRYFFPQVNKAGIIIDERFNGGGQLADYYIDLLKRPVQSYWRYRYGKDQKAPNASIQGPKVMLIDETAGSGGDYLPFLFRQAKLGTLVGKTTWGGLVGVLGYPEFIDGGVVTAPNLAFFDENGFGIENVGTPPDIEIEQWPVDVIKGRDPQLEKAIQIALDELK
;
A
#
# COMPACT_ATOMS: atom_id res chain seq x y z
N VAL A 1 -38.21 10.97 1.64
CA VAL A 1 -38.10 9.54 1.98
C VAL A 1 -39.35 9.14 2.73
N ALA A 2 -39.95 8.04 2.35
CA ALA A 2 -41.12 7.44 3.00
C ALA A 2 -40.82 5.99 3.36
N SER A 3 -41.55 5.43 4.34
CA SER A 3 -41.39 4.02 4.74
C SER A 3 -42.17 3.05 3.88
N SER A 4 -43.07 3.54 3.02
CA SER A 4 -43.83 2.74 2.05
C SER A 4 -44.08 3.50 0.77
N ALA A 5 -44.54 2.81 -0.29
CA ALA A 5 -44.92 3.43 -1.57
C ALA A 5 -46.10 4.37 -1.43
N GLU A 6 -46.98 4.15 -0.46
CA GLU A 6 -48.14 4.99 -0.16
C GLU A 6 -47.77 6.28 0.64
N GLY A 7 -46.51 6.49 0.92
CA GLY A 7 -46.02 7.71 1.54
C GLY A 7 -46.25 7.80 3.05
N THR A 8 -46.35 6.68 3.75
CA THR A 8 -46.47 6.68 5.20
C THR A 8 -45.14 7.06 5.87
N ASN A 9 -45.21 7.75 6.99
CA ASN A 9 -44.04 8.24 7.77
C ASN A 9 -43.02 9.01 6.91
N THR A 10 -43.51 9.96 6.12
CA THR A 10 -42.65 10.80 5.29
C THR A 10 -41.71 11.66 6.14
N ARG A 11 -40.46 11.77 5.69
CA ARG A 11 -39.49 12.72 6.24
C ARG A 11 -38.73 13.40 5.12
N THR A 12 -38.39 14.66 5.28
CA THR A 12 -37.52 15.37 4.38
C THR A 12 -36.07 15.14 4.80
N VAL A 13 -35.24 14.71 3.85
CA VAL A 13 -33.78 14.54 4.06
C VAL A 13 -33.06 15.44 3.08
N LYS A 14 -32.22 16.33 3.59
CA LYS A 14 -31.33 17.13 2.76
C LYS A 14 -30.15 16.26 2.29
N VAL A 15 -30.00 16.11 0.99
CA VAL A 15 -28.88 15.34 0.38
C VAL A 15 -28.00 16.33 -0.37
N VAL A 16 -26.70 16.23 -0.15
CA VAL A 16 -25.68 16.95 -0.92
C VAL A 16 -25.03 15.91 -1.84
N PRO A 17 -25.21 16.01 -3.15
CA PRO A 17 -24.59 15.06 -4.08
C PRO A 17 -23.08 15.24 -4.11
N LEU A 18 -22.37 14.13 -4.32
CA LEU A 18 -20.91 14.11 -4.50
C LEU A 18 -20.59 14.18 -5.99
N ALA A 19 -19.53 14.91 -6.34
CA ALA A 19 -19.03 14.96 -7.70
C ALA A 19 -18.34 13.62 -8.10
N SER A 20 -17.78 12.89 -7.14
CA SER A 20 -17.10 11.61 -7.37
C SER A 20 -17.17 10.74 -6.12
N GLU A 21 -17.36 9.44 -6.31
CA GLU A 21 -17.34 8.43 -5.24
C GLU A 21 -15.98 7.71 -5.13
N VAL A 22 -15.02 8.00 -6.01
CA VAL A 22 -13.73 7.26 -6.09
C VAL A 22 -13.02 7.21 -4.75
N ALA A 23 -12.89 8.33 -4.06
CA ALA A 23 -12.21 8.39 -2.77
C ALA A 23 -12.93 7.56 -1.68
N LEU A 24 -14.27 7.54 -1.70
CA LEU A 24 -15.06 6.75 -0.75
C LEU A 24 -14.97 5.25 -1.04
N ARG A 25 -15.06 4.87 -2.31
CA ARG A 25 -14.90 3.47 -2.73
C ARG A 25 -13.50 2.94 -2.44
N ASN A 26 -12.47 3.75 -2.69
CA ASN A 26 -11.10 3.40 -2.35
C ASN A 26 -10.93 3.18 -0.84
N ARG A 27 -11.48 4.08 -0.02
CA ARG A 27 -11.45 3.91 1.45
C ARG A 27 -12.18 2.66 1.89
N ASP A 28 -13.38 2.40 1.37
CA ASP A 28 -14.16 1.19 1.68
C ASP A 28 -13.38 -0.09 1.35
N TRP A 29 -12.72 -0.10 0.19
CA TRP A 29 -11.85 -1.21 -0.22
C TRP A 29 -10.66 -1.40 0.74
N VAL A 30 -9.95 -0.33 1.11
CA VAL A 30 -8.82 -0.38 2.05
C VAL A 30 -9.25 -0.87 3.42
N GLU A 31 -10.32 -0.29 3.98
CA GLU A 31 -10.84 -0.67 5.30
C GLU A 31 -11.42 -2.10 5.28
N GLY A 32 -12.03 -2.50 4.16
CA GLY A 32 -12.46 -3.86 3.91
C GLY A 32 -11.30 -4.86 3.90
N ASN A 33 -10.17 -4.52 3.29
CA ASN A 33 -8.97 -5.36 3.29
C ASN A 33 -8.32 -5.45 4.67
N ILE A 34 -8.29 -4.36 5.45
CA ILE A 34 -7.84 -4.40 6.86
C ILE A 34 -8.69 -5.41 7.65
N LYS A 35 -10.00 -5.38 7.47
CA LYS A 35 -10.91 -6.31 8.13
C LYS A 35 -10.65 -7.76 7.68
N LYS A 36 -10.55 -8.02 6.37
CA LYS A 36 -10.25 -9.35 5.82
C LYS A 36 -8.94 -9.91 6.38
N VAL A 37 -7.87 -9.12 6.39
CA VAL A 37 -6.56 -9.53 6.92
C VAL A 37 -6.64 -9.80 8.43
N SER A 38 -7.31 -8.95 9.18
CA SER A 38 -7.50 -9.13 10.61
C SER A 38 -8.28 -10.41 10.93
N GLU A 39 -9.39 -10.66 10.24
CA GLU A 39 -10.22 -11.86 10.44
C GLU A 39 -9.45 -13.12 10.05
N ALA A 40 -8.82 -13.17 8.90
CA ALA A 40 -8.05 -14.31 8.40
C ALA A 40 -6.83 -14.65 9.26
N SER A 41 -6.27 -13.68 9.97
CA SER A 41 -5.08 -13.84 10.82
C SER A 41 -5.37 -13.88 12.32
N ASN A 42 -6.63 -13.95 12.74
CA ASN A 42 -7.02 -13.78 14.15
C ASN A 42 -6.39 -12.53 14.79
N GLY A 43 -6.35 -11.43 14.04
CA GLY A 43 -5.81 -10.15 14.47
C GLY A 43 -4.28 -10.06 14.55
N GLN A 44 -3.53 -11.04 14.07
CA GLN A 44 -2.07 -11.06 14.16
C GLN A 44 -1.38 -10.19 13.11
N LEU A 45 -1.98 -10.03 11.92
CA LEU A 45 -1.39 -9.27 10.82
C LEU A 45 -1.97 -7.87 10.74
N ALA A 46 -1.10 -6.92 10.41
CA ALA A 46 -1.45 -5.59 9.95
C ALA A 46 -1.65 -5.57 8.43
N TYR A 47 -2.41 -4.61 7.93
CA TYR A 47 -2.51 -4.29 6.52
C TYR A 47 -2.40 -2.78 6.32
N VAL A 48 -1.58 -2.36 5.35
CA VAL A 48 -1.44 -0.96 4.96
C VAL A 48 -1.46 -0.84 3.44
N TYR A 49 -2.22 0.13 2.93
CA TYR A 49 -2.26 0.48 1.51
C TYR A 49 -1.40 1.71 1.23
N VAL A 50 -0.62 1.66 0.16
CA VAL A 50 0.27 2.73 -0.30
C VAL A 50 -0.13 3.15 -1.72
N PRO A 51 -1.11 4.04 -1.89
CA PRO A 51 -1.63 4.43 -3.21
C PRO A 51 -0.62 5.19 -4.08
N ASN A 52 0.37 5.78 -3.47
CA ASN A 52 1.50 6.45 -4.10
C ASN A 52 2.62 6.68 -3.07
N THR A 53 3.79 6.99 -3.55
CA THR A 53 4.94 7.38 -2.72
C THR A 53 5.09 8.90 -2.60
N GLY A 54 4.01 9.65 -2.79
CA GLY A 54 3.90 11.08 -2.53
C GLY A 54 3.16 11.40 -1.22
N ASN A 55 2.70 12.64 -1.10
CA ASN A 55 2.04 13.13 0.12
C ASN A 55 0.77 12.34 0.46
N GLY A 56 -0.05 12.00 -0.54
CA GLY A 56 -1.28 11.23 -0.32
C GLY A 56 -1.01 9.83 0.25
N GLY A 57 -0.03 9.13 -0.31
CA GLY A 57 0.41 7.83 0.20
C GLY A 57 1.01 7.91 1.60
N HIS A 58 1.76 8.98 1.90
CA HIS A 58 2.31 9.21 3.24
C HIS A 58 1.20 9.38 4.29
N GLU A 59 0.13 10.11 3.97
CA GLU A 59 -1.03 10.26 4.87
C GLU A 59 -1.76 8.93 5.09
N TYR A 60 -1.97 8.15 4.01
CA TYR A 60 -2.56 6.82 4.10
C TYR A 60 -1.70 5.88 4.94
N PHE A 61 -0.40 5.83 4.67
CA PHE A 61 0.53 5.00 5.42
C PHE A 61 0.50 5.34 6.91
N LYS A 62 0.61 6.60 7.28
CA LYS A 62 0.53 7.02 8.69
C LYS A 62 -0.78 6.62 9.35
N ARG A 63 -1.90 6.85 8.66
CA ARG A 63 -3.24 6.54 9.17
C ARG A 63 -3.39 5.08 9.55
N TYR A 64 -2.88 4.18 8.74
CA TYR A 64 -3.12 2.74 8.88
C TYR A 64 -1.94 1.96 9.47
N PHE A 65 -0.71 2.44 9.34
CA PHE A 65 0.47 1.79 9.89
C PHE A 65 0.57 1.96 11.42
N PHE A 66 0.54 3.19 11.91
CA PHE A 66 0.80 3.47 13.33
C PHE A 66 -0.21 2.83 14.29
N PRO A 67 -1.52 2.77 14.00
CA PRO A 67 -2.46 2.05 14.88
C PRO A 67 -2.22 0.54 14.95
N GLN A 68 -1.47 -0.04 14.03
CA GLN A 68 -1.25 -1.47 13.90
C GLN A 68 0.18 -1.93 14.25
N VAL A 69 1.02 -1.05 14.79
CA VAL A 69 2.44 -1.35 15.08
C VAL A 69 2.67 -2.47 16.11
N ASN A 70 1.64 -2.89 16.82
CA ASN A 70 1.68 -3.99 17.79
C ASN A 70 1.34 -5.36 17.18
N LYS A 71 1.05 -5.41 15.87
CA LYS A 71 0.79 -6.67 15.19
C LYS A 71 2.07 -7.48 15.02
N ALA A 72 1.90 -8.79 14.85
CA ALA A 72 3.02 -9.73 14.71
C ALA A 72 3.70 -9.66 13.34
N GLY A 73 2.94 -9.38 12.27
CA GLY A 73 3.44 -9.21 10.92
C GLY A 73 2.62 -8.16 10.16
N ILE A 74 2.99 -7.88 8.90
CA ILE A 74 2.32 -6.86 8.09
C ILE A 74 2.28 -7.22 6.62
N ILE A 75 1.14 -6.91 5.98
CA ILE A 75 0.97 -6.89 4.53
C ILE A 75 0.98 -5.44 4.08
N ILE A 76 1.86 -5.12 3.15
CA ILE A 76 1.98 -3.82 2.49
C ILE A 76 1.38 -3.97 1.10
N ASP A 77 0.28 -3.30 0.82
CA ASP A 77 -0.35 -3.31 -0.49
C ASP A 77 -0.01 -2.02 -1.22
N GLU A 78 0.82 -2.15 -2.23
CA GLU A 78 1.20 -1.02 -3.07
C GLU A 78 0.67 -1.16 -4.51
N ARG A 79 -0.25 -2.09 -4.74
CA ARG A 79 -0.93 -2.21 -6.02
C ARG A 79 -1.57 -0.88 -6.41
N PHE A 80 -1.54 -0.56 -7.69
CA PHE A 80 -2.02 0.72 -8.22
C PHE A 80 -1.22 1.95 -7.75
N ASN A 81 0.01 1.76 -7.29
CA ASN A 81 0.84 2.86 -6.79
C ASN A 81 1.24 3.82 -7.93
N GLY A 82 0.74 5.06 -7.86
CA GLY A 82 0.98 6.10 -8.86
C GLY A 82 2.36 6.80 -8.78
N GLY A 83 3.29 6.30 -7.96
CA GLY A 83 4.64 6.86 -7.84
C GLY A 83 4.78 8.01 -6.85
N GLY A 84 5.94 8.64 -6.86
CA GLY A 84 6.37 9.71 -5.95
C GLY A 84 7.79 9.48 -5.43
N GLN A 85 8.22 10.23 -4.42
CA GLN A 85 9.62 10.28 -3.98
C GLN A 85 9.88 9.80 -2.55
N LEU A 86 8.89 9.20 -1.88
CA LEU A 86 8.99 8.80 -0.46
C LEU A 86 9.17 7.28 -0.26
N ALA A 87 9.59 6.52 -1.27
CA ALA A 87 9.73 5.07 -1.17
C ALA A 87 10.70 4.65 -0.06
N ASP A 88 11.84 5.31 0.06
CA ASP A 88 12.86 5.09 1.08
C ASP A 88 12.35 5.32 2.50
N TYR A 89 11.49 6.31 2.70
CA TYR A 89 10.87 6.58 4.00
C TYR A 89 10.05 5.38 4.52
N TYR A 90 9.29 4.72 3.65
CA TYR A 90 8.52 3.53 4.06
C TYR A 90 9.45 2.37 4.42
N ILE A 91 10.52 2.18 3.66
CA ILE A 91 11.52 1.16 3.93
C ILE A 91 12.21 1.41 5.27
N ASP A 92 12.53 2.68 5.58
CA ASP A 92 13.12 3.05 6.87
C ASP A 92 12.21 2.72 8.07
N LEU A 93 10.90 2.85 7.91
CA LEU A 93 9.95 2.43 8.93
C LEU A 93 9.83 0.91 9.05
N LEU A 94 9.79 0.22 7.91
CA LEU A 94 9.61 -1.23 7.86
C LEU A 94 10.83 -2.01 8.34
N LYS A 95 12.05 -1.49 8.19
CA LYS A 95 13.31 -2.13 8.62
C LYS A 95 13.70 -1.83 10.06
N ARG A 96 12.97 -0.98 10.79
CA ARG A 96 13.34 -0.55 12.14
C ARG A 96 13.51 -1.72 13.12
N PRO A 97 14.69 -1.92 13.73
CA PRO A 97 14.86 -2.90 14.78
C PRO A 97 14.27 -2.40 16.10
N VAL A 98 13.91 -3.31 16.97
CA VAL A 98 13.70 -2.97 18.39
C VAL A 98 15.06 -2.70 19.02
N GLN A 99 15.20 -1.55 19.65
CA GLN A 99 16.44 -1.14 20.32
C GLN A 99 16.39 -1.39 21.82
N SER A 100 15.21 -1.24 22.42
CA SER A 100 15.03 -1.40 23.88
C SER A 100 13.55 -1.58 24.22
N TYR A 101 13.29 -1.79 25.50
CA TYR A 101 11.94 -1.86 26.05
C TYR A 101 11.80 -0.94 27.24
N TRP A 102 10.65 -0.31 27.37
CA TRP A 102 10.23 0.44 28.55
C TRP A 102 9.36 -0.46 29.41
N ARG A 103 9.77 -0.69 30.64
CA ARG A 103 8.96 -1.38 31.64
C ARG A 103 8.31 -0.39 32.56
N TYR A 104 7.00 -0.39 32.54
CA TYR A 104 6.21 0.45 33.46
C TYR A 104 5.89 -0.32 34.74
N ARG A 105 5.64 0.42 35.81
CA ARG A 105 5.23 -0.20 37.09
C ARG A 105 3.92 -0.96 36.94
N TYR A 106 3.05 -0.50 36.04
CA TYR A 106 1.76 -1.10 35.70
C TYR A 106 1.64 -1.22 34.17
N GLY A 107 0.99 -2.30 33.72
CA GLY A 107 0.73 -2.54 32.29
C GLY A 107 1.75 -3.47 31.64
N LYS A 108 1.87 -3.36 30.30
CA LYS A 108 2.79 -4.19 29.49
C LYS A 108 4.03 -3.41 29.12
N ASP A 109 5.13 -4.15 28.93
CA ASP A 109 6.35 -3.57 28.37
C ASP A 109 6.07 -2.97 26.98
N GLN A 110 6.67 -1.83 26.69
CA GLN A 110 6.59 -1.16 25.40
C GLN A 110 7.95 -1.20 24.69
N LYS A 111 7.94 -1.64 23.44
CA LYS A 111 9.15 -1.62 22.60
C LYS A 111 9.50 -0.20 22.17
N ALA A 112 10.77 0.08 22.01
CA ALA A 112 11.30 1.33 21.49
C ALA A 112 12.28 1.05 20.31
N PRO A 113 12.05 1.65 19.13
CA PRO A 113 10.89 2.47 18.79
C PRO A 113 9.60 1.65 18.73
N ASN A 114 8.46 2.23 19.14
CA ASN A 114 7.18 1.53 19.14
C ASN A 114 6.75 1.10 17.72
N ALA A 115 6.98 1.96 16.72
CA ALA A 115 6.71 1.68 15.32
C ALA A 115 7.83 0.79 14.70
N SER A 116 7.84 -0.50 15.06
CA SER A 116 8.84 -1.48 14.62
C SER A 116 8.24 -2.89 14.61
N ILE A 117 7.48 -3.23 13.56
CA ILE A 117 6.96 -4.59 13.35
C ILE A 117 8.14 -5.49 12.95
N GLN A 118 8.43 -6.50 13.76
CA GLN A 118 9.60 -7.37 13.58
C GLN A 118 9.32 -8.64 12.76
N GLY A 119 8.07 -9.12 12.79
CA GLY A 119 7.69 -10.36 12.12
C GLY A 119 7.59 -10.22 10.60
N PRO A 120 6.99 -11.21 9.95
CA PRO A 120 6.93 -11.30 8.50
C PRO A 120 6.32 -10.06 7.86
N LYS A 121 6.86 -9.73 6.70
CA LYS A 121 6.40 -8.64 5.85
C LYS A 121 6.19 -9.18 4.44
N VAL A 122 5.01 -9.00 3.90
CA VAL A 122 4.70 -9.37 2.52
C VAL A 122 4.20 -8.13 1.80
N MET A 123 4.72 -7.88 0.60
CA MET A 123 4.30 -6.73 -0.21
C MET A 123 3.55 -7.21 -1.45
N LEU A 124 2.38 -6.63 -1.68
CA LEU A 124 1.59 -6.82 -2.90
C LEU A 124 1.97 -5.77 -3.93
N ILE A 125 2.24 -6.22 -5.14
CA ILE A 125 2.63 -5.39 -6.29
C ILE A 125 1.80 -5.76 -7.52
N ASP A 126 1.62 -4.80 -8.44
CA ASP A 126 0.93 -5.06 -9.71
C ASP A 126 1.57 -4.31 -10.89
N GLU A 127 1.14 -4.65 -12.09
CA GLU A 127 1.62 -4.11 -13.35
C GLU A 127 1.26 -2.64 -13.60
N THR A 128 0.45 -2.04 -12.74
CA THR A 128 0.08 -0.62 -12.81
C THR A 128 0.88 0.25 -11.85
N ALA A 129 1.55 -0.38 -10.87
CA ALA A 129 2.46 0.33 -9.98
C ALA A 129 3.69 0.81 -10.77
N GLY A 130 3.96 2.10 -10.73
CA GLY A 130 5.02 2.70 -11.54
C GLY A 130 5.76 3.83 -10.85
N SER A 131 6.91 4.24 -11.42
CA SER A 131 7.78 5.27 -10.87
C SER A 131 8.22 4.93 -9.44
N GLY A 132 7.82 5.70 -8.43
CA GLY A 132 8.03 5.34 -7.02
C GLY A 132 7.36 4.01 -6.62
N GLY A 133 6.38 3.52 -7.39
CA GLY A 133 5.77 2.18 -7.27
C GLY A 133 6.64 1.08 -7.88
N ASP A 134 7.56 1.37 -8.80
CA ASP A 134 8.63 0.45 -9.19
C ASP A 134 9.75 0.44 -8.14
N TYR A 135 10.04 1.60 -7.57
CA TYR A 135 11.16 1.80 -6.66
C TYR A 135 10.90 1.22 -5.27
N LEU A 136 9.67 1.32 -4.76
CA LEU A 136 9.34 0.82 -3.43
C LEU A 136 9.57 -0.69 -3.27
N PRO A 137 9.06 -1.56 -4.16
CA PRO A 137 9.32 -3.00 -4.07
C PRO A 137 10.77 -3.36 -4.38
N PHE A 138 11.48 -2.60 -5.24
CA PHE A 138 12.90 -2.76 -5.44
C PHE A 138 13.67 -2.56 -4.13
N LEU A 139 13.44 -1.46 -3.42
CA LEU A 139 14.06 -1.20 -2.12
C LEU A 139 13.66 -2.24 -1.05
N PHE A 140 12.41 -2.70 -1.06
CA PHE A 140 11.93 -3.73 -0.16
C PHE A 140 12.71 -5.03 -0.33
N ARG A 141 12.95 -5.45 -1.58
CA ARG A 141 13.79 -6.61 -1.91
C ARG A 141 15.25 -6.38 -1.54
N GLN A 142 15.84 -5.23 -1.90
CA GLN A 142 17.22 -4.87 -1.56
C GLN A 142 17.46 -4.92 -0.05
N ALA A 143 16.51 -4.43 0.73
CA ALA A 143 16.55 -4.46 2.18
C ALA A 143 16.22 -5.85 2.79
N LYS A 144 15.89 -6.86 1.96
CA LYS A 144 15.53 -8.24 2.36
C LYS A 144 14.42 -8.27 3.43
N LEU A 145 13.39 -7.45 3.23
CA LEU A 145 12.34 -7.27 4.23
C LEU A 145 11.30 -8.39 4.23
N GLY A 146 11.12 -9.08 3.10
CA GLY A 146 10.13 -10.15 2.95
C GLY A 146 9.83 -10.48 1.50
N THR A 147 8.69 -11.08 1.26
CA THR A 147 8.26 -11.62 -0.04
C THR A 147 7.42 -10.63 -0.83
N LEU A 148 7.69 -10.50 -2.13
CA LEU A 148 6.87 -9.77 -3.10
C LEU A 148 5.87 -10.72 -3.78
N VAL A 149 4.60 -10.36 -3.80
CA VAL A 149 3.52 -11.18 -4.39
C VAL A 149 2.71 -10.34 -5.38
N GLY A 150 2.38 -10.88 -6.52
CA GLY A 150 1.54 -10.20 -7.50
C GLY A 150 2.05 -10.26 -8.91
N LYS A 151 2.20 -9.13 -9.58
CA LYS A 151 2.71 -9.00 -10.95
C LYS A 151 3.89 -8.05 -10.99
N THR A 152 4.75 -8.22 -12.02
CA THR A 152 5.86 -7.28 -12.27
C THR A 152 5.33 -5.86 -12.43
N THR A 153 5.97 -4.90 -11.78
CA THR A 153 5.57 -3.49 -11.84
C THR A 153 5.82 -2.88 -13.22
N TRP A 154 5.32 -1.69 -13.46
CA TRP A 154 5.28 -1.06 -14.80
C TRP A 154 6.66 -0.88 -15.45
N GLY A 155 7.69 -0.55 -14.68
CA GLY A 155 9.03 -0.31 -15.22
C GLY A 155 9.24 1.10 -15.78
N GLY A 156 8.50 2.07 -15.30
CA GLY A 156 8.65 3.48 -15.69
C GLY A 156 9.21 4.32 -14.55
N LEU A 157 10.48 4.20 -14.23
CA LEU A 157 11.11 4.86 -13.07
C LEU A 157 11.84 6.15 -13.42
N VAL A 158 12.19 6.38 -14.70
CA VAL A 158 12.78 7.64 -15.14
C VAL A 158 11.83 8.80 -14.84
N GLY A 159 12.30 9.74 -14.02
CA GLY A 159 11.49 10.83 -13.50
C GLY A 159 11.30 11.96 -14.50
N VAL A 160 10.13 12.57 -14.40
CA VAL A 160 9.65 13.65 -15.25
C VAL A 160 9.18 14.81 -14.37
N LEU A 161 10.09 15.67 -13.95
CA LEU A 161 9.85 16.75 -12.99
C LEU A 161 10.12 18.13 -13.61
N GLY A 162 9.20 19.07 -13.38
CA GLY A 162 9.41 20.50 -13.57
C GLY A 162 9.69 20.93 -15.00
N TYR A 163 8.64 21.02 -15.82
CA TYR A 163 8.78 21.57 -17.19
C TYR A 163 8.37 23.03 -17.25
N PRO A 164 9.06 23.82 -18.05
CA PRO A 164 8.56 25.15 -18.40
C PRO A 164 7.29 24.99 -19.28
N GLU A 165 6.30 25.81 -19.00
CA GLU A 165 5.16 25.98 -19.88
C GLU A 165 5.56 26.78 -21.12
N PHE A 166 5.03 26.41 -22.27
CA PHE A 166 5.14 27.22 -23.49
C PHE A 166 4.23 28.45 -23.42
N ILE A 167 4.45 29.39 -24.34
CA ILE A 167 3.72 30.66 -24.36
C ILE A 167 2.20 30.46 -24.55
N ASP A 168 1.79 29.34 -25.11
CA ASP A 168 0.38 28.92 -25.30
C ASP A 168 -0.19 28.09 -24.14
N GLY A 169 0.59 27.91 -23.06
CA GLY A 169 0.22 27.06 -21.92
C GLY A 169 0.41 25.56 -22.15
N GLY A 170 0.93 25.15 -23.30
CA GLY A 170 1.30 23.77 -23.59
C GLY A 170 2.53 23.34 -22.80
N VAL A 171 2.67 22.04 -22.55
CA VAL A 171 3.84 21.44 -21.91
C VAL A 171 4.29 20.21 -22.67
N VAL A 172 5.60 19.96 -22.69
CA VAL A 172 6.19 18.70 -23.16
C VAL A 172 6.93 18.06 -22.01
N THR A 173 6.50 16.87 -21.64
CA THR A 173 7.20 16.07 -20.62
C THR A 173 8.47 15.48 -21.22
N ALA A 174 9.61 15.69 -20.55
CA ALA A 174 10.88 15.09 -20.92
C ALA A 174 11.57 14.52 -19.68
N PRO A 175 12.27 13.39 -19.77
CA PRO A 175 12.98 12.81 -18.64
C PRO A 175 14.10 13.78 -18.20
N ASN A 176 14.13 14.06 -16.90
CA ASN A 176 15.14 14.94 -16.29
C ASN A 176 15.73 14.37 -15.00
N LEU A 177 15.32 13.16 -14.61
CA LEU A 177 15.78 12.45 -13.43
C LEU A 177 15.84 10.96 -13.74
N ALA A 178 16.97 10.32 -13.55
CA ALA A 178 17.12 8.88 -13.72
C ALA A 178 17.56 8.21 -12.43
N PHE A 179 16.99 7.04 -12.18
CA PHE A 179 17.42 6.16 -11.11
C PHE A 179 18.49 5.20 -11.62
N PHE A 180 19.55 4.99 -10.84
CA PHE A 180 20.55 3.95 -11.05
C PHE A 180 21.13 3.50 -9.71
N ASP A 181 21.57 2.25 -9.63
CA ASP A 181 22.34 1.72 -8.52
C ASP A 181 23.73 1.24 -9.01
N GLU A 182 24.43 0.49 -8.18
CA GLU A 182 25.74 -0.08 -8.51
C GLU A 182 25.73 -1.03 -9.73
N ASN A 183 24.55 -1.55 -10.11
CA ASN A 183 24.34 -2.42 -11.27
C ASN A 183 23.85 -1.64 -12.52
N GLY A 184 23.64 -0.34 -12.40
CA GLY A 184 23.19 0.52 -13.50
C GLY A 184 21.68 0.81 -13.45
N PHE A 185 21.06 0.97 -14.64
CA PHE A 185 19.66 1.40 -14.80
C PHE A 185 18.66 0.22 -14.87
N GLY A 186 18.81 -0.77 -14.01
CA GLY A 186 18.15 -2.08 -14.13
C GLY A 186 16.62 -2.12 -14.01
N ILE A 187 15.93 -1.05 -13.55
CA ILE A 187 14.48 -1.04 -13.35
C ILE A 187 13.74 -0.44 -14.54
N GLU A 188 14.31 0.58 -15.18
CA GLU A 188 13.67 1.24 -16.31
C GLU A 188 13.42 0.26 -17.45
N ASN A 189 12.19 0.24 -17.97
CA ASN A 189 11.66 -0.70 -18.97
C ASN A 189 11.61 -2.18 -18.53
N VAL A 190 11.90 -2.50 -17.27
CA VAL A 190 11.91 -3.88 -16.73
C VAL A 190 10.90 -4.05 -15.62
N GLY A 191 10.79 -3.07 -14.71
CA GLY A 191 10.00 -3.15 -13.49
C GLY A 191 10.64 -4.03 -12.42
N THR A 192 9.95 -4.15 -11.29
CA THR A 192 10.33 -5.05 -10.20
C THR A 192 9.45 -6.30 -10.25
N PRO A 193 10.01 -7.49 -10.56
CA PRO A 193 9.22 -8.72 -10.62
C PRO A 193 8.82 -9.20 -9.21
N PRO A 194 7.69 -9.90 -9.03
CA PRO A 194 7.36 -10.56 -7.78
C PRO A 194 8.24 -11.79 -7.54
N ASP A 195 8.32 -12.22 -6.27
CA ASP A 195 8.91 -13.52 -5.91
C ASP A 195 7.89 -14.65 -6.14
N ILE A 196 6.60 -14.33 -5.99
CA ILE A 196 5.48 -15.24 -6.28
C ILE A 196 4.50 -14.51 -7.19
N GLU A 197 4.45 -14.97 -8.43
CA GLU A 197 3.52 -14.42 -9.42
C GLU A 197 2.12 -14.97 -9.23
N ILE A 198 1.15 -14.05 -9.06
CA ILE A 198 -0.28 -14.38 -8.90
C ILE A 198 -1.08 -13.45 -9.80
N GLU A 199 -1.86 -14.03 -10.67
CA GLU A 199 -2.79 -13.28 -11.53
C GLU A 199 -4.03 -12.83 -10.75
N GLN A 200 -4.50 -11.61 -11.02
CA GLN A 200 -5.72 -11.05 -10.43
C GLN A 200 -6.83 -11.04 -11.48
N TRP A 201 -7.46 -12.18 -11.70
CA TRP A 201 -8.48 -12.31 -12.72
C TRP A 201 -9.73 -11.48 -12.36
N PRO A 202 -10.30 -10.71 -13.31
CA PRO A 202 -11.53 -9.95 -13.08
C PRO A 202 -12.69 -10.82 -12.56
N VAL A 203 -12.77 -12.07 -12.99
CA VAL A 203 -13.80 -13.01 -12.54
C VAL A 203 -13.70 -13.33 -11.04
N ASP A 204 -12.50 -13.35 -10.47
CA ASP A 204 -12.30 -13.57 -9.03
C ASP A 204 -12.68 -12.31 -8.26
N VAL A 205 -12.27 -11.14 -8.74
CA VAL A 205 -12.61 -9.84 -8.13
C VAL A 205 -14.13 -9.63 -8.11
N ILE A 206 -14.85 -9.92 -9.21
CA ILE A 206 -16.31 -9.83 -9.28
C ILE A 206 -16.97 -10.76 -8.26
N LYS A 207 -16.37 -11.90 -7.97
CA LYS A 207 -16.82 -12.84 -6.92
C LYS A 207 -16.40 -12.43 -5.50
N GLY A 208 -15.76 -11.28 -5.33
CA GLY A 208 -15.29 -10.77 -4.04
C GLY A 208 -14.01 -11.41 -3.51
N ARG A 209 -13.31 -12.19 -4.34
CA ARG A 209 -12.02 -12.81 -4.01
C ARG A 209 -10.86 -11.88 -4.33
N ASP A 210 -9.76 -12.06 -3.64
CA ASP A 210 -8.47 -11.39 -3.90
C ASP A 210 -7.35 -12.44 -3.76
N PRO A 211 -7.06 -13.21 -4.84
CA PRO A 211 -6.05 -14.27 -4.79
C PRO A 211 -4.66 -13.79 -4.37
N GLN A 212 -4.27 -12.58 -4.73
CA GLN A 212 -2.99 -11.98 -4.33
C GLN A 212 -2.97 -11.72 -2.83
N LEU A 213 -4.00 -11.09 -2.27
CA LEU A 213 -4.13 -10.83 -0.84
C LEU A 213 -4.26 -12.13 -0.04
N GLU A 214 -5.06 -13.09 -0.52
CA GLU A 214 -5.20 -14.42 0.09
C GLU A 214 -3.83 -15.12 0.21
N LYS A 215 -3.01 -15.05 -0.85
CA LYS A 215 -1.65 -15.63 -0.85
C LYS A 215 -0.71 -14.90 0.09
N ALA A 216 -0.75 -13.58 0.14
CA ALA A 216 0.06 -12.78 1.05
C ALA A 216 -0.25 -13.09 2.52
N ILE A 217 -1.53 -13.24 2.86
CA ILE A 217 -1.96 -13.66 4.21
C ILE A 217 -1.40 -15.04 4.55
N GLN A 218 -1.51 -16.00 3.63
CA GLN A 218 -1.00 -17.35 3.83
C GLN A 218 0.49 -17.34 4.12
N ILE A 219 1.31 -16.65 3.30
CA ILE A 219 2.76 -16.56 3.47
C ILE A 219 3.11 -15.97 4.83
N ALA A 220 2.51 -14.82 5.16
CA ALA A 220 2.77 -14.17 6.43
C ALA A 220 2.40 -15.03 7.65
N LEU A 221 1.32 -15.80 7.57
CA LEU A 221 0.92 -16.73 8.63
C LEU A 221 1.84 -17.95 8.74
N ASP A 222 2.34 -18.46 7.62
CA ASP A 222 3.28 -19.59 7.60
C ASP A 222 4.64 -19.19 8.19
N GLU A 223 5.10 -17.96 7.96
CA GLU A 223 6.32 -17.41 8.54
C GLU A 223 6.17 -17.03 10.03
N LEU A 224 4.96 -16.94 10.57
CA LEU A 224 4.70 -16.70 12.00
C LEU A 224 4.72 -17.98 12.87
N LYS A 225 4.69 -19.16 12.26
CA LYS A 225 4.76 -20.46 12.95
C LYS A 225 6.17 -20.78 13.42
#